data_ff7a72c4d1a5a886cdafed6e10f82cab
#
_entry.id   ff7a72c4d1a5a886cdafed6e10f82cab
#
_cell.length_a   1.000
_cell.length_b   1.000
_cell.length_c   1.000
_cell.angle_alpha   90.00
_cell.angle_beta   90.00
_cell.angle_gamma   90.00
#
_symmetry.space_group_name_H-M   'P 1'
#
loop_
_entity.id
_entity.type
_entity.pdbx_description
1 polymer ?
#
loop_
_entity_poly.entity_id
_entity_poly.type
_entity_poly.pdbx_seq_one_letter_code
_entity_poly.pdbx_strand_id
1 'polypeptide(L)'
;MDSVEYQRVLEERLLPFLRQHCRRSLVFMHDNAAVHVIRFTSDWIASRNITVLEWPARSPDLNPMEIVKKIYDEAKQCNTVEELKLSILDAWTNLDPTLIASLVETIPRRIGEVLANNGGPTLIKKL
;
A
#
# COMPACT_ATOMS: atom_id res chain seq x y z
N MET A 1 -0.54 15.58 2.80
CA MET A 1 -1.88 14.96 2.75
C MET A 1 -2.44 14.95 4.15
N ASP A 2 -3.59 15.55 4.36
CA ASP A 2 -4.34 15.47 5.60
C ASP A 2 -5.45 14.41 5.53
N SER A 3 -6.22 14.20 6.61
CA SER A 3 -7.26 13.18 6.66
C SER A 3 -8.44 13.46 5.72
N VAL A 4 -8.76 14.71 5.44
CA VAL A 4 -9.84 15.10 4.52
C VAL A 4 -9.43 14.78 3.08
N GLU A 5 -8.22 15.15 2.72
CA GLU A 5 -7.64 14.86 1.40
C GLU A 5 -7.49 13.35 1.18
N TYR A 6 -7.10 12.60 2.22
CA TYR A 6 -7.04 11.15 2.16
C TYR A 6 -8.42 10.53 1.91
N GLN A 7 -9.45 10.95 2.64
CA GLN A 7 -10.82 10.46 2.41
C GLN A 7 -11.30 10.77 0.98
N ARG A 8 -10.98 11.96 0.44
CA ARG A 8 -11.31 12.31 -0.94
C ARG A 8 -10.67 11.33 -1.93
N VAL A 9 -9.39 11.00 -1.74
CA VAL A 9 -8.70 10.00 -2.57
C VAL A 9 -9.39 8.63 -2.49
N LEU A 10 -9.77 8.19 -1.30
CA LEU A 10 -10.51 6.94 -1.12
C LEU A 10 -11.88 6.98 -1.82
N GLU A 11 -12.58 8.09 -1.74
CA GLU A 11 -13.88 8.28 -2.40
C GLU A 11 -13.78 8.25 -3.92
N GLU A 12 -12.78 8.93 -4.47
CA GLU A 12 -12.57 9.04 -5.93
C GLU A 12 -11.96 7.78 -6.55
N ARG A 13 -11.20 6.98 -5.79
CA ARG A 13 -10.42 5.86 -6.32
C ARG A 13 -10.86 4.50 -5.76
N LEU A 14 -10.93 4.37 -4.44
CA LEU A 14 -11.24 3.10 -3.80
C LEU A 14 -12.70 2.70 -3.99
N LEU A 15 -13.65 3.60 -3.74
CA LEU A 15 -15.07 3.26 -3.85
C LEU A 15 -15.48 2.82 -5.26
N PRO A 16 -15.07 3.49 -6.37
CA PRO A 16 -15.36 2.99 -7.71
C PRO A 16 -14.75 1.61 -7.96
N PHE A 17 -13.51 1.38 -7.52
CA PHE A 17 -12.84 0.09 -7.64
C PHE A 17 -13.62 -1.01 -6.91
N LEU A 18 -14.02 -0.79 -5.67
CA LEU A 18 -14.80 -1.75 -4.89
C LEU A 18 -16.16 -2.06 -5.54
N ARG A 19 -16.84 -1.04 -6.08
CA ARG A 19 -18.12 -1.22 -6.82
C ARG A 19 -17.93 -2.08 -8.08
N GLN A 20 -16.87 -1.83 -8.83
CA GLN A 20 -16.54 -2.59 -10.04
C GLN A 20 -16.25 -4.08 -9.72
N HIS A 21 -15.73 -4.36 -8.53
CA HIS A 21 -15.33 -5.70 -8.09
C HIS A 21 -16.25 -6.26 -6.99
N CYS A 22 -17.49 -5.81 -6.90
CA CYS A 22 -18.42 -6.14 -5.81
C CYS A 22 -18.72 -7.65 -5.64
N ARG A 23 -18.46 -8.47 -6.67
CA ARG A 23 -18.58 -9.94 -6.59
C ARG A 23 -17.41 -10.62 -5.86
N ARG A 24 -16.35 -9.89 -5.52
CA ARG A 24 -15.19 -10.40 -4.80
C ARG A 24 -15.25 -9.91 -3.35
N SER A 25 -14.91 -10.78 -2.40
CA SER A 25 -14.68 -10.37 -1.02
C SER A 25 -13.31 -9.69 -0.95
N LEU A 26 -13.31 -8.37 -1.08
CA LEU A 26 -12.09 -7.56 -1.03
C LEU A 26 -11.88 -7.01 0.38
N VAL A 27 -10.65 -7.05 0.85
CA VAL A 27 -10.20 -6.44 2.10
C VAL A 27 -9.23 -5.32 1.75
N PHE A 28 -9.52 -4.11 2.21
CA PHE A 28 -8.68 -2.96 1.97
C PHE A 28 -7.49 -2.96 2.93
N MET A 29 -6.30 -2.75 2.39
CA MET A 29 -5.08 -2.65 3.17
C MET A 29 -4.50 -1.24 3.07
N HIS A 30 -4.22 -0.64 4.21
CA HIS A 30 -3.40 0.55 4.33
C HIS A 30 -2.48 0.43 5.55
N ASP A 31 -1.43 1.23 5.59
CA ASP A 31 -0.53 1.25 6.74
C ASP A 31 -1.13 2.05 7.91
N ASN A 32 -0.40 2.08 9.04
CA ASN A 32 -0.80 2.80 10.24
C ASN A 32 -0.32 4.26 10.26
N ALA A 33 -0.20 4.92 9.09
CA ALA A 33 0.06 6.36 9.07
C ALA A 33 -1.04 7.12 9.83
N ALA A 34 -0.68 8.20 10.52
CA ALA A 34 -1.61 8.93 11.39
C ALA A 34 -2.91 9.33 10.67
N VAL A 35 -2.83 9.76 9.41
CA VAL A 35 -4.00 10.15 8.60
C VAL A 35 -4.92 8.97 8.25
N HIS A 36 -4.41 7.75 8.27
CA HIS A 36 -5.16 6.53 7.97
C HIS A 36 -5.93 6.02 9.19
N VAL A 37 -5.35 6.14 10.39
CA VAL A 37 -5.89 5.56 11.62
C VAL A 37 -6.61 6.55 12.52
N ILE A 38 -6.57 7.85 12.21
CA ILE A 38 -7.31 8.86 12.96
C ILE A 38 -8.81 8.51 12.95
N ARG A 39 -9.49 8.72 14.09
CA ARG A 39 -10.90 8.37 14.28
C ARG A 39 -11.79 8.87 13.15
N PHE A 40 -11.57 10.09 12.69
CA PHE A 40 -12.30 10.69 11.57
C PHE A 40 -12.23 9.85 10.29
N THR A 41 -11.07 9.31 9.95
CA THR A 41 -10.90 8.41 8.80
C THR A 41 -11.50 7.02 9.06
N SER A 42 -11.30 6.48 10.26
CA SER A 42 -11.82 5.17 10.63
C SER A 42 -13.34 5.13 10.63
N ASP A 43 -14.01 6.16 11.19
CA ASP A 43 -15.45 6.31 11.17
C ASP A 43 -16.01 6.44 9.75
N TRP A 44 -15.30 7.19 8.88
CA TRP A 44 -15.67 7.31 7.48
C TRP A 44 -15.60 5.96 6.75
N ILE A 45 -14.51 5.21 6.93
CA ILE A 45 -14.32 3.87 6.33
C ILE A 45 -15.42 2.92 6.81
N ALA A 46 -15.70 2.90 8.12
CA ALA A 46 -16.76 2.08 8.71
C ALA A 46 -18.15 2.43 8.15
N SER A 47 -18.45 3.72 7.97
CA SER A 47 -19.72 4.18 7.38
C SER A 47 -19.95 3.74 5.94
N ARG A 48 -18.89 3.36 5.23
CA ARG A 48 -18.92 2.84 3.86
C ARG A 48 -18.91 1.31 3.79
N ASN A 49 -18.94 0.62 4.93
CA ASN A 49 -18.85 -0.85 5.03
C ASN A 49 -17.60 -1.41 4.35
N ILE A 50 -16.48 -0.70 4.43
CA ILE A 50 -15.21 -1.15 3.88
C ILE A 50 -14.53 -2.02 4.93
N THR A 51 -14.26 -3.28 4.59
CA THR A 51 -13.47 -4.18 5.44
C THR A 51 -12.01 -3.82 5.32
N VAL A 52 -11.37 -3.50 6.44
CA VAL A 52 -9.96 -3.14 6.51
C VAL A 52 -9.16 -4.27 7.12
N LEU A 53 -7.99 -4.57 6.55
CA LEU A 53 -7.03 -5.49 7.14
C LEU A 53 -6.34 -4.82 8.34
N GLU A 54 -6.37 -5.46 9.50
CA GLU A 54 -5.57 -5.04 10.64
C GLU A 54 -4.08 -5.16 10.29
N TRP A 55 -3.41 -4.00 10.19
CA TRP A 55 -2.04 -3.94 9.77
C TRP A 55 -1.09 -3.85 10.97
N PRO A 56 -0.07 -4.71 11.07
CA PRO A 56 0.89 -4.63 12.16
C PRO A 56 1.69 -3.32 12.09
N ALA A 57 1.91 -2.71 13.25
CA ALA A 57 2.70 -1.49 13.32
C ALA A 57 4.15 -1.75 12.90
N ARG A 58 4.78 -0.77 12.26
CA ARG A 58 6.20 -0.79 11.87
C ARG A 58 6.59 -2.00 11.00
N SER A 59 5.73 -2.38 10.06
CA SER A 59 5.94 -3.53 9.18
C SER A 59 6.05 -3.15 7.69
N PRO A 60 6.98 -2.26 7.32
CA PRO A 60 7.16 -1.86 5.92
C PRO A 60 7.65 -3.04 5.05
N ASP A 61 8.36 -3.97 5.63
CA ASP A 61 8.86 -5.18 4.98
C ASP A 61 7.76 -6.19 4.60
N LEU A 62 6.58 -6.09 5.20
CA LEU A 62 5.40 -6.84 4.80
C LEU A 62 4.58 -6.12 3.70
N ASN A 63 4.80 -4.82 3.49
CA ASN A 63 4.04 -4.04 2.52
C ASN A 63 4.67 -4.14 1.12
N PRO A 64 3.99 -4.78 0.13
CA PRO A 64 4.53 -4.88 -1.22
C PRO A 64 4.76 -3.51 -1.87
N MET A 65 3.98 -2.48 -1.49
CA MET A 65 4.13 -1.12 -2.02
C MET A 65 5.45 -0.45 -1.60
N GLU A 66 6.03 -0.80 -0.46
CA GLU A 66 7.33 -0.27 -0.05
C GLU A 66 8.47 -0.74 -0.97
N ILE A 67 8.33 -1.91 -1.56
CA ILE A 67 9.31 -2.42 -2.53
C ILE A 67 9.14 -1.70 -3.88
N VAL A 68 7.91 -1.52 -4.31
CA VAL A 68 7.58 -0.74 -5.51
C VAL A 68 8.09 0.69 -5.36
N LYS A 69 7.89 1.32 -4.19
CA LYS A 69 8.39 2.66 -3.89
C LYS A 69 9.91 2.77 -4.02
N LYS A 70 10.66 1.78 -3.54
CA LYS A 70 12.13 1.77 -3.70
C LYS A 70 12.58 1.78 -5.16
N ILE A 71 11.86 1.10 -6.05
CA ILE A 71 12.14 1.12 -7.49
C ILE A 71 12.02 2.53 -8.06
N TYR A 72 11.07 3.36 -7.55
CA TYR A 72 10.96 4.76 -7.95
C TYR A 72 12.08 5.62 -7.39
N ASP A 73 12.38 5.44 -6.09
CA ASP A 73 13.35 6.27 -5.37
C ASP A 73 14.78 6.07 -5.92
N GLU A 74 15.10 4.87 -6.42
CA GLU A 74 16.38 4.56 -7.04
C GLU A 74 16.50 5.08 -8.49
N ALA A 75 15.38 5.39 -9.15
CA ALA A 75 15.37 5.67 -10.58
C ALA A 75 15.60 7.15 -10.94
N LYS A 76 15.21 8.13 -10.12
CA LYS A 76 15.32 9.55 -10.50
C LYS A 76 15.31 10.52 -9.31
N GLN A 77 16.26 11.48 -9.31
CA GLN A 77 16.13 12.72 -8.58
C GLN A 77 15.26 13.68 -9.41
N CYS A 78 14.04 13.94 -8.95
CA CYS A 78 13.14 14.90 -9.59
C CYS A 78 13.29 16.25 -8.89
N ASN A 79 13.41 17.32 -9.70
CA ASN A 79 13.56 18.69 -9.20
C ASN A 79 12.22 19.43 -9.04
N THR A 80 11.17 18.94 -9.69
CA THR A 80 9.82 19.54 -9.65
C THR A 80 8.76 18.49 -9.33
N VAL A 81 7.60 18.95 -8.84
CA VAL A 81 6.44 18.08 -8.55
C VAL A 81 5.90 17.46 -9.84
N GLU A 82 5.93 18.19 -10.94
CA GLU A 82 5.50 17.73 -12.26
C GLU A 82 6.40 16.60 -12.77
N GLU A 83 7.71 16.74 -12.65
CA GLU A 83 8.67 15.68 -12.99
C GLU A 83 8.45 14.45 -12.13
N LEU A 84 8.19 14.62 -10.84
CA LEU A 84 7.89 13.51 -9.93
C LEU A 84 6.60 12.77 -10.33
N LYS A 85 5.53 13.50 -10.66
CA LYS A 85 4.28 12.90 -11.15
C LYS A 85 4.49 12.08 -12.40
N LEU A 86 5.19 12.64 -13.39
CA LEU A 86 5.49 11.96 -14.64
C LEU A 86 6.36 10.71 -14.41
N SER A 87 7.36 10.82 -13.55
CA SER A 87 8.22 9.70 -13.18
C SER A 87 7.45 8.56 -12.51
N ILE A 88 6.53 8.89 -11.60
CA ILE A 88 5.67 7.90 -10.94
C ILE A 88 4.74 7.23 -11.96
N LEU A 89 4.12 8.00 -12.86
CA LEU A 89 3.25 7.45 -13.90
C LEU A 89 4.01 6.54 -14.87
N ASP A 90 5.18 6.97 -15.32
CA ASP A 90 6.04 6.19 -16.20
C ASP A 90 6.46 4.87 -15.53
N ALA A 91 6.95 4.93 -14.31
CA ALA A 91 7.34 3.75 -13.55
C ALA A 91 6.15 2.80 -13.31
N TRP A 92 4.96 3.34 -13.00
CA TRP A 92 3.75 2.54 -12.82
C TRP A 92 3.28 1.87 -14.11
N THR A 93 3.33 2.60 -15.24
CA THR A 93 2.94 2.09 -16.55
C THR A 93 3.87 0.99 -17.05
N ASN A 94 5.17 1.12 -16.72
CA ASN A 94 6.20 0.15 -17.11
C ASN A 94 6.43 -0.95 -16.06
N LEU A 95 5.66 -0.95 -14.96
CA LEU A 95 5.78 -1.96 -13.92
C LEU A 95 5.35 -3.33 -14.44
N ASP A 96 6.25 -4.29 -14.36
CA ASP A 96 5.96 -5.67 -14.76
C ASP A 96 4.91 -6.29 -13.84
N PRO A 97 3.73 -6.72 -14.36
CA PRO A 97 2.72 -7.39 -13.55
C PRO A 97 3.23 -8.65 -12.84
N THR A 98 4.22 -9.33 -13.42
CA THR A 98 4.83 -10.53 -12.82
C THR A 98 5.61 -10.19 -11.56
N LEU A 99 6.21 -8.99 -11.50
CA LEU A 99 6.87 -8.50 -10.29
C LEU A 99 5.86 -8.31 -9.16
N ILE A 100 4.71 -7.69 -9.43
CA ILE A 100 3.65 -7.52 -8.42
C ILE A 100 3.17 -8.88 -7.91
N ALA A 101 2.90 -9.81 -8.82
CA ALA A 101 2.49 -11.17 -8.46
C ALA A 101 3.54 -11.85 -7.57
N SER A 102 4.81 -11.80 -7.94
CA SER A 102 5.90 -12.38 -7.16
C SER A 102 6.04 -11.75 -5.77
N LEU A 103 5.85 -10.43 -5.65
CA LEU A 103 5.87 -9.75 -4.36
C LEU A 103 4.74 -10.24 -3.44
N VAL A 104 3.53 -10.38 -3.98
CA VAL A 104 2.38 -10.92 -3.24
C VAL A 104 2.63 -12.37 -2.80
N GLU A 105 3.17 -13.20 -3.68
CA GLU A 105 3.50 -14.60 -3.37
C GLU A 105 4.56 -14.74 -2.27
N THR A 106 5.41 -13.75 -2.07
CA THR A 106 6.42 -13.77 -0.98
C THR A 106 5.84 -13.45 0.40
N ILE A 107 4.64 -12.88 0.50
CA ILE A 107 4.06 -12.44 1.78
C ILE A 107 3.92 -13.57 2.79
N PRO A 108 3.40 -14.77 2.47
CA PRO A 108 3.31 -15.86 3.46
C PRO A 108 4.67 -16.22 4.05
N ARG A 109 5.73 -16.27 3.24
CA ARG A 109 7.08 -16.52 3.69
C ARG A 109 7.60 -15.43 4.61
N ARG A 110 7.36 -14.15 4.27
CA ARG A 110 7.75 -13.00 5.10
C ARG A 110 7.04 -13.03 6.45
N ILE A 111 5.76 -13.35 6.48
CA ILE A 111 5.00 -13.53 7.73
C ILE A 111 5.63 -14.66 8.57
N GLY A 112 5.98 -15.79 7.95
CA GLY A 112 6.66 -16.88 8.63
C GLY A 112 8.00 -16.45 9.25
N GLU A 113 8.79 -15.65 8.54
CA GLU A 113 10.06 -15.10 9.06
C GLU A 113 9.83 -14.15 10.25
N VAL A 114 8.83 -13.27 10.19
CA VAL A 114 8.47 -12.38 11.31
C VAL A 114 8.07 -13.18 12.54
N LEU A 115 7.25 -14.23 12.36
CA LEU A 115 6.84 -15.10 13.45
C LEU A 115 8.02 -15.86 14.05
N ALA A 116 8.90 -16.43 13.22
CA ALA A 116 10.10 -17.14 13.66
C ALA A 116 11.10 -16.24 14.41
N ASN A 117 11.14 -14.94 14.05
CA ASN A 117 12.02 -13.95 14.67
C ASN A 117 11.34 -13.15 15.79
N ASN A 118 10.21 -13.62 16.34
CA ASN A 118 9.46 -12.95 17.40
C ASN A 118 9.15 -11.47 17.12
N GLY A 119 8.74 -11.17 15.89
CA GLY A 119 8.44 -9.80 15.43
C GLY A 119 9.65 -9.01 14.94
N GLY A 120 10.81 -9.64 14.79
CA GLY A 120 12.00 -9.03 14.19
C GLY A 120 11.85 -8.84 12.68
N PRO A 121 12.78 -8.09 12.06
CA PRO A 121 12.73 -7.80 10.63
C PRO A 121 12.90 -9.07 9.79
N THR A 122 12.33 -9.07 8.59
CA THR A 122 12.52 -10.16 7.63
C THR A 122 13.94 -10.14 7.08
N LEU A 123 14.50 -11.33 6.83
CA LEU A 123 15.82 -11.48 6.21
C LEU A 123 15.79 -11.26 4.69
N ILE A 124 14.67 -10.82 4.14
CA ILE A 124 14.52 -10.56 2.72
C ILE A 124 15.41 -9.39 2.35
N LYS A 125 16.61 -9.74 1.95
CA LYS A 125 17.54 -8.81 1.32
C LYS A 125 16.84 -8.15 0.14
N LYS A 126 17.10 -6.86 0.01
CA LYS A 126 16.81 -6.01 -1.16
C LYS A 126 16.91 -6.83 -2.45
N LEU A 127 15.83 -6.84 -3.21
CA LEU A 127 15.91 -7.13 -4.63
C LEU A 127 16.71 -6.03 -5.30
#